data_eb0d42c3c46b587fa8b4aa581d4b8bc3
#
_entry.id   eb0d42c3c46b587fa8b4aa581d4b8bc3
#
_cell.length_a   1.000
_cell.length_b   1.000
_cell.length_c   1.000
_cell.angle_alpha   90.00
_cell.angle_beta   90.00
_cell.angle_gamma   90.00
#
_symmetry.space_group_name_H-M   'P 1'
#
loop_
_entity.id
_entity.type
_entity.pdbx_description
1 polymer ?
#
loop_
_entity_poly.entity_id
_entity_poly.type
_entity_poly.pdbx_seq_one_letter_code
_entity_poly.pdbx_strand_id
1 'polypeptide(L)'
;GMADGLGGGVERPERPAEISIAATDGSQIFPDRHEVSSCFLINIGYILLHYGTGEKPLMSSKPTLYYREEEIFEEWGGRRMFVNRDLVGFKRSLMEFTELADLALAAKAEGHPVVALSDGTLILWNLEGKPQDFKESYLQTTLEAMDSLRDARIPVAGYISQPGSQELINALKLGLCPLEVADCDRCPWQAENQLGFNEDEIGAIQDDLWRGHGLPCSPLEGLNDAVLVSHVLSPGQRTPLYLSTSKILNEYGSHRIYYFYLDVGAEIGRVEIPEWVATDPELLELVHACMCDQADKGQGYPVALAEAHERAVVRGADRDTFYRFLRDTFVKNNIQTSISTKSFKKRYVGI
;
A
#
# COMPACT_ATOMS: atom_id res chain seq x y z
N GLY A 1 -20.80 5.69 -9.79
CA GLY A 1 -21.16 6.14 -11.14
C GLY A 1 -20.23 7.24 -11.57
N MET A 2 -19.66 7.14 -12.77
CA MET A 2 -18.91 8.24 -13.40
C MET A 2 -19.90 9.36 -13.76
N ALA A 3 -20.16 10.26 -12.83
CA ALA A 3 -21.10 11.36 -13.06
C ALA A 3 -20.44 12.55 -13.81
N ASP A 4 -19.13 12.71 -13.66
CA ASP A 4 -18.35 13.74 -14.36
C ASP A 4 -17.29 13.01 -15.19
N GLY A 5 -17.35 13.10 -16.51
CA GLY A 5 -16.49 12.35 -17.41
C GLY A 5 -15.00 12.46 -17.05
N LEU A 6 -14.15 11.58 -17.64
CA LEU A 6 -12.68 11.60 -17.52
C LEU A 6 -12.02 12.96 -17.85
N GLY A 7 -12.80 13.97 -18.20
CA GLY A 7 -12.39 15.21 -18.86
C GLY A 7 -12.20 16.43 -17.97
N GLY A 8 -11.71 16.30 -16.76
CA GLY A 8 -11.39 17.51 -15.98
C GLY A 8 -10.54 17.18 -14.76
N GLY A 9 -9.30 17.66 -14.71
CA GLY A 9 -8.49 17.64 -13.50
C GLY A 9 -9.10 18.57 -12.45
N VAL A 10 -9.09 18.15 -11.19
CA VAL A 10 -9.44 19.00 -10.04
C VAL A 10 -8.17 19.74 -9.63
N GLU A 11 -8.27 21.06 -9.58
CA GLU A 11 -7.16 21.95 -9.24
C GLU A 11 -6.69 21.73 -7.81
N ARG A 12 -5.39 21.94 -7.61
CA ARG A 12 -4.74 21.85 -6.30
C ARG A 12 -5.30 22.91 -5.35
N PRO A 13 -5.84 22.54 -4.18
CA PRO A 13 -6.21 23.50 -3.15
C PRO A 13 -4.98 24.04 -2.39
N GLU A 14 -5.17 25.14 -1.68
CA GLU A 14 -4.14 25.69 -0.80
C GLU A 14 -4.00 24.85 0.48
N ARG A 15 -2.77 24.55 0.85
CA ARG A 15 -2.46 23.87 2.11
C ARG A 15 -2.63 24.87 3.29
N PRO A 16 -3.21 24.47 4.41
CA PRO A 16 -3.21 25.28 5.62
C PRO A 16 -1.79 25.72 6.02
N ALA A 17 -1.66 26.94 6.53
CA ALA A 17 -0.36 27.47 6.97
C ALA A 17 0.23 26.60 8.10
N GLU A 18 -0.61 26.23 9.08
CA GLU A 18 -0.26 25.37 10.21
C GLU A 18 -0.81 23.96 9.99
N ILE A 19 0.07 22.96 9.97
CA ILE A 19 -0.31 21.57 9.77
C ILE A 19 0.82 20.64 10.20
N SER A 20 0.43 19.45 10.66
CA SER A 20 1.34 18.34 10.94
C SER A 20 1.11 17.18 9.99
N ILE A 21 2.20 16.59 9.51
CA ILE A 21 2.19 15.42 8.64
C ILE A 21 2.84 14.26 9.37
N ALA A 22 2.08 13.21 9.64
CA ALA A 22 2.55 11.96 10.24
C ALA A 22 2.80 10.93 9.13
N ALA A 23 3.91 10.21 9.21
CA ALA A 23 4.22 9.10 8.32
C ALA A 23 4.99 8.01 9.05
N THR A 24 4.79 6.77 8.65
CA THR A 24 5.52 5.59 9.14
C THR A 24 5.91 4.69 7.99
N ASP A 25 6.99 3.96 8.19
CA ASP A 25 7.40 2.84 7.34
C ASP A 25 8.03 1.75 8.20
N GLY A 26 8.12 0.54 7.72
CA GLY A 26 8.66 -0.56 8.46
C GLY A 26 9.65 -1.40 7.67
N SER A 27 10.63 -1.90 8.38
CA SER A 27 11.54 -2.92 7.87
C SER A 27 11.67 -4.08 8.84
N GLN A 28 12.28 -5.17 8.40
CA GLN A 28 12.38 -6.37 9.21
C GLN A 28 13.68 -7.14 8.99
N ILE A 29 14.08 -7.87 10.03
CA ILE A 29 15.01 -9.00 9.93
C ILE A 29 14.16 -10.26 10.08
N PHE A 30 14.10 -11.05 9.02
CA PHE A 30 13.32 -12.30 9.01
C PHE A 30 13.97 -13.38 9.89
N PRO A 31 13.15 -14.30 10.45
CA PRO A 31 13.69 -15.48 11.11
C PRO A 31 14.58 -16.27 10.15
N ASP A 32 15.76 -16.61 10.57
CA ASP A 32 16.68 -17.46 9.80
C ASP A 32 17.01 -18.73 10.57
N ARG A 33 16.52 -19.87 10.10
CA ARG A 33 16.78 -21.21 10.68
C ARG A 33 18.26 -21.63 10.68
N HIS A 34 19.11 -20.89 9.97
CA HIS A 34 20.54 -21.13 9.91
C HIS A 34 21.33 -20.27 10.90
N GLU A 35 20.66 -19.35 11.57
CA GLU A 35 21.23 -18.51 12.60
C GLU A 35 21.03 -19.10 14.01
N VAL A 36 21.58 -18.43 14.99
CA VAL A 36 21.67 -18.88 16.39
C VAL A 36 20.31 -19.05 17.06
N SER A 37 19.31 -18.27 16.64
CA SER A 37 17.97 -18.26 17.22
C SER A 37 16.91 -18.00 16.16
N SER A 38 15.75 -18.59 16.35
CA SER A 38 14.56 -18.38 15.54
C SER A 38 13.83 -17.10 15.96
N CYS A 39 14.54 -15.98 16.00
CA CYS A 39 13.96 -14.66 16.30
C CYS A 39 13.82 -13.82 15.05
N PHE A 40 12.98 -12.79 15.12
CA PHE A 40 12.88 -11.78 14.09
C PHE A 40 12.77 -10.38 14.73
N LEU A 41 13.09 -9.36 13.94
CA LEU A 41 13.00 -7.97 14.37
C LEU A 41 12.14 -7.22 13.36
N ILE A 42 11.26 -6.36 13.87
CA ILE A 42 10.53 -5.36 13.09
C ILE A 42 11.02 -4.00 13.58
N ASN A 43 11.38 -3.13 12.65
CA ASN A 43 11.76 -1.76 12.95
C ASN A 43 10.77 -0.81 12.28
N ILE A 44 10.05 0.00 13.05
CA ILE A 44 9.14 1.02 12.54
C ILE A 44 9.84 2.37 12.62
N GLY A 45 10.10 2.98 11.45
CA GLY A 45 10.49 4.37 11.32
C GLY A 45 9.24 5.25 11.36
N TYR A 46 9.31 6.36 12.07
CA TYR A 46 8.19 7.29 12.17
C TYR A 46 8.67 8.74 12.10
N ILE A 47 7.86 9.54 11.44
CA ILE A 47 8.12 10.94 11.15
C ILE A 47 6.89 11.76 11.50
N LEU A 48 7.09 12.87 12.18
CA LEU A 48 6.09 13.91 12.35
C LEU A 48 6.71 15.24 11.95
N LEU A 49 6.26 15.78 10.82
CA LEU A 49 6.70 17.07 10.30
C LEU A 49 5.69 18.14 10.66
N HIS A 50 6.13 19.24 11.24
CA HIS A 50 5.32 20.38 11.59
C HIS A 50 5.62 21.54 10.64
N TYR A 51 4.58 22.13 10.08
CA TYR A 51 4.69 23.30 9.20
C TYR A 51 3.92 24.47 9.80
N GLY A 52 4.55 25.64 9.86
CA GLY A 52 3.94 26.88 10.35
C GLY A 52 3.76 26.99 11.87
N THR A 53 3.89 25.92 12.61
CA THR A 53 3.64 25.87 14.07
C THR A 53 4.83 26.33 14.91
N GLY A 54 6.04 26.32 14.34
CA GLY A 54 7.29 26.55 15.09
C GLY A 54 7.80 25.32 15.86
N GLU A 55 7.09 24.21 15.83
CA GLU A 55 7.46 22.94 16.46
C GLU A 55 8.60 22.26 15.71
N LYS A 56 9.43 21.51 16.43
CA LYS A 56 10.52 20.74 15.83
C LYS A 56 9.98 19.41 15.28
N PRO A 57 10.48 18.96 14.11
CA PRO A 57 10.09 17.66 13.60
C PRO A 57 10.52 16.52 14.55
N LEU A 58 9.67 15.52 14.69
CA LEU A 58 9.98 14.27 15.37
C LEU A 58 10.36 13.24 14.32
N MET A 59 11.55 12.66 14.44
CA MET A 59 12.10 11.68 13.50
C MET A 59 12.82 10.59 14.28
N SER A 60 12.29 9.37 14.29
CA SER A 60 12.87 8.29 15.09
C SER A 60 12.51 6.91 14.53
N SER A 61 12.99 5.86 15.20
CA SER A 61 12.62 4.48 14.91
C SER A 61 12.42 3.66 16.18
N LYS A 62 11.61 2.59 16.06
CA LYS A 62 11.22 1.72 17.17
C LYS A 62 11.48 0.26 16.78
N PRO A 63 12.69 -0.26 17.05
CA PRO A 63 12.98 -1.66 16.83
C PRO A 63 12.30 -2.54 17.89
N THR A 64 11.61 -3.58 17.46
CA THR A 64 10.96 -4.57 18.32
C THR A 64 11.49 -5.96 17.99
N LEU A 65 12.08 -6.64 18.99
CA LEU A 65 12.62 -7.99 18.86
C LEU A 65 11.59 -9.01 19.35
N TYR A 66 11.30 -9.99 18.52
CA TYR A 66 10.42 -11.13 18.79
C TYR A 66 11.26 -12.40 18.93
N TYR A 67 11.26 -12.98 20.11
CA TYR A 67 12.10 -14.14 20.45
C TYR A 67 11.44 -15.13 21.40
N ARG A 68 10.36 -14.74 22.06
CA ARG A 68 9.63 -15.63 22.98
C ARG A 68 8.83 -16.64 22.17
N GLU A 69 8.57 -17.79 22.74
CA GLU A 69 7.87 -18.88 22.07
C GLU A 69 6.47 -18.47 21.60
N GLU A 70 5.74 -17.72 22.41
CA GLU A 70 4.43 -17.16 22.08
C GLU A 70 4.45 -16.08 20.99
N GLU A 71 5.62 -15.50 20.72
CA GLU A 71 5.81 -14.45 19.70
C GLU A 71 6.26 -15.00 18.34
N ILE A 72 7.00 -16.13 18.36
CA ILE A 72 7.54 -16.76 17.15
C ILE A 72 6.66 -17.91 16.63
N PHE A 73 5.59 -18.25 17.36
CA PHE A 73 4.54 -19.13 16.90
C PHE A 73 3.21 -18.41 16.97
N GLU A 74 2.37 -18.64 15.98
CA GLU A 74 0.99 -18.18 15.94
C GLU A 74 0.04 -19.37 15.79
N GLU A 75 -1.16 -19.26 16.35
CA GLU A 75 -2.21 -20.30 16.28
C GLU A 75 -3.36 -19.80 15.44
N TRP A 76 -3.60 -20.49 14.30
CA TRP A 76 -4.69 -20.19 13.39
C TRP A 76 -5.40 -21.49 12.99
N GLY A 77 -6.74 -21.52 13.07
CA GLY A 77 -7.51 -22.70 12.75
C GLY A 77 -7.15 -23.92 13.63
N GLY A 78 -6.74 -23.69 14.88
CA GLY A 78 -6.31 -24.75 15.81
C GLY A 78 -4.94 -25.36 15.46
N ARG A 79 -4.16 -24.73 14.60
CA ARG A 79 -2.81 -25.15 14.23
C ARG A 79 -1.78 -24.13 14.69
N ARG A 80 -0.80 -24.61 15.44
CA ARG A 80 0.38 -23.84 15.81
C ARG A 80 1.38 -23.83 14.66
N MET A 81 1.70 -22.65 14.16
CA MET A 81 2.62 -22.46 13.03
C MET A 81 3.77 -21.54 13.44
N PHE A 82 4.96 -21.90 12.98
CA PHE A 82 6.12 -21.00 13.11
C PHE A 82 5.92 -19.77 12.22
N VAL A 83 6.20 -18.57 12.77
CA VAL A 83 6.09 -17.31 12.05
C VAL A 83 7.06 -17.30 10.88
N ASN A 84 6.52 -17.33 9.67
CA ASN A 84 7.24 -17.29 8.41
C ASN A 84 7.38 -15.84 7.89
N ARG A 85 7.99 -15.69 6.71
CA ARG A 85 8.20 -14.37 6.09
C ARG A 85 6.90 -13.61 5.83
N ASP A 86 5.85 -14.30 5.41
CA ASP A 86 4.55 -13.70 5.12
C ASP A 86 3.93 -13.14 6.40
N LEU A 87 3.93 -13.94 7.48
CA LEU A 87 3.42 -13.53 8.79
C LEU A 87 4.20 -12.34 9.37
N VAL A 88 5.53 -12.32 9.23
CA VAL A 88 6.33 -11.14 9.62
C VAL A 88 5.93 -9.93 8.80
N GLY A 89 5.70 -10.09 7.49
CA GLY A 89 5.23 -9.02 6.62
C GLY A 89 3.88 -8.45 7.05
N PHE A 90 2.92 -9.30 7.36
CA PHE A 90 1.61 -8.89 7.89
C PHE A 90 1.74 -8.13 9.21
N LYS A 91 2.51 -8.69 10.15
CA LYS A 91 2.74 -8.07 11.46
C LYS A 91 3.41 -6.70 11.32
N ARG A 92 4.37 -6.58 10.41
CA ARG A 92 5.01 -5.31 10.09
C ARG A 92 3.99 -4.29 9.58
N SER A 93 3.21 -4.64 8.56
CA SER A 93 2.22 -3.72 7.96
C SER A 93 1.16 -3.28 8.98
N LEU A 94 0.73 -4.19 9.87
CA LEU A 94 -0.18 -3.84 10.95
C LEU A 94 0.46 -2.86 11.94
N MET A 95 1.71 -3.09 12.33
CA MET A 95 2.45 -2.20 13.23
C MET A 95 2.71 -0.83 12.59
N GLU A 96 3.02 -0.78 11.30
CA GLU A 96 3.16 0.48 10.55
C GLU A 96 1.89 1.31 10.68
N PHE A 97 0.73 0.70 10.40
CA PHE A 97 -0.54 1.41 10.40
C PHE A 97 -1.00 1.82 11.81
N THR A 98 -0.85 0.95 12.80
CA THR A 98 -1.20 1.28 14.20
C THR A 98 -0.30 2.36 14.77
N GLU A 99 1.00 2.31 14.54
CA GLU A 99 1.94 3.36 14.97
C GLU A 99 1.67 4.69 14.25
N LEU A 100 1.25 4.66 12.97
CA LEU A 100 0.82 5.85 12.25
C LEU A 100 -0.41 6.49 12.89
N ALA A 101 -1.40 5.69 13.27
CA ALA A 101 -2.60 6.18 13.93
C ALA A 101 -2.27 6.80 15.31
N ASP A 102 -1.47 6.10 16.12
CA ASP A 102 -1.06 6.59 17.43
C ASP A 102 -0.28 7.91 17.34
N LEU A 103 0.66 8.00 16.39
CA LEU A 103 1.44 9.21 16.13
C LEU A 103 0.55 10.39 15.71
N ALA A 104 -0.38 10.15 14.80
CA ALA A 104 -1.29 11.17 14.29
C ALA A 104 -2.27 11.66 15.37
N LEU A 105 -2.79 10.75 16.20
CA LEU A 105 -3.64 11.07 17.36
C LEU A 105 -2.89 11.90 18.40
N ALA A 106 -1.65 11.55 18.69
CA ALA A 106 -0.81 12.33 19.62
C ALA A 106 -0.56 13.75 19.08
N ALA A 107 -0.25 13.89 17.79
CA ALA A 107 -0.07 15.19 17.13
C ALA A 107 -1.35 16.04 17.13
N LYS A 108 -2.52 15.41 16.98
CA LYS A 108 -3.82 16.11 16.99
C LYS A 108 -4.13 16.78 18.34
N ALA A 109 -3.63 16.23 19.43
CA ALA A 109 -3.79 16.80 20.77
C ALA A 109 -3.11 18.18 20.90
N GLU A 110 -2.18 18.53 20.02
CA GLU A 110 -1.51 19.83 19.96
C GLU A 110 -2.38 20.95 19.35
N GLY A 111 -3.54 20.60 18.79
CA GLY A 111 -4.55 21.55 18.32
C GLY A 111 -4.46 21.95 16.83
N HIS A 112 -3.49 21.39 16.09
CA HIS A 112 -3.32 21.66 14.65
C HIS A 112 -4.03 20.62 13.78
N PRO A 113 -4.35 20.93 12.52
CA PRO A 113 -4.71 19.92 11.53
C PRO A 113 -3.57 18.90 11.38
N VAL A 114 -3.93 17.62 11.24
CA VAL A 114 -2.97 16.52 11.03
C VAL A 114 -3.43 15.71 9.82
N VAL A 115 -2.48 15.27 9.00
CA VAL A 115 -2.70 14.28 7.93
C VAL A 115 -1.77 13.10 8.19
N ALA A 116 -2.31 11.88 8.12
CA ALA A 116 -1.58 10.64 8.25
C ALA A 116 -1.29 10.05 6.85
N LEU A 117 -0.02 9.79 6.54
CA LEU A 117 0.42 9.24 5.25
C LEU A 117 0.97 7.84 5.43
N SER A 118 0.46 6.90 4.67
CA SER A 118 0.94 5.51 4.59
C SER A 118 1.63 5.28 3.25
N ASP A 119 2.79 4.63 3.26
CA ASP A 119 3.45 4.20 2.03
C ASP A 119 2.75 2.96 1.46
N GLY A 120 2.25 3.08 0.24
CA GLY A 120 1.53 2.02 -0.46
C GLY A 120 0.02 2.03 -0.24
N THR A 121 -0.57 0.86 -0.39
CA THR A 121 -2.04 0.68 -0.40
C THR A 121 -2.64 0.59 1.01
N LEU A 122 -3.84 1.16 1.16
CA LEU A 122 -4.69 0.94 2.34
C LEU A 122 -5.55 -0.34 2.23
N ILE A 123 -5.48 -1.02 1.09
CA ILE A 123 -6.24 -2.24 0.83
C ILE A 123 -5.38 -3.46 1.16
N LEU A 124 -5.81 -4.27 2.11
CA LEU A 124 -5.09 -5.46 2.58
C LEU A 124 -5.30 -6.66 1.63
N TRP A 125 -4.91 -6.52 0.35
CA TRP A 125 -5.04 -7.55 -0.69
C TRP A 125 -4.48 -8.90 -0.28
N ASN A 126 -3.41 -8.89 0.45
CA ASN A 126 -2.69 -10.07 0.92
C ASN A 126 -3.46 -10.92 1.93
N LEU A 127 -4.56 -10.40 2.47
CA LEU A 127 -5.49 -11.16 3.32
C LEU A 127 -6.48 -12.02 2.50
N GLU A 128 -6.63 -11.78 1.20
CA GLU A 128 -7.48 -12.62 0.36
C GLU A 128 -6.94 -14.06 0.33
N GLY A 129 -7.84 -15.02 0.52
CA GLY A 129 -7.49 -16.45 0.57
C GLY A 129 -6.81 -16.93 1.86
N LYS A 130 -6.61 -16.06 2.87
CA LYS A 130 -6.13 -16.49 4.19
C LYS A 130 -7.27 -17.08 5.04
N PRO A 131 -6.94 -17.89 6.08
CA PRO A 131 -7.94 -18.38 7.02
C PRO A 131 -8.77 -17.25 7.63
N GLN A 132 -10.05 -17.49 7.89
CA GLN A 132 -10.99 -16.45 8.30
C GLN A 132 -10.60 -15.80 9.64
N ASP A 133 -10.22 -16.61 10.63
CA ASP A 133 -9.78 -16.16 11.95
C ASP A 133 -8.53 -15.26 11.87
N PHE A 134 -7.57 -15.62 11.01
CA PHE A 134 -6.40 -14.80 10.72
C PHE A 134 -6.81 -13.45 10.10
N LYS A 135 -7.62 -13.51 9.05
CA LYS A 135 -8.08 -12.33 8.33
C LYS A 135 -8.84 -11.37 9.24
N GLU A 136 -9.79 -11.88 10.03
CA GLU A 136 -10.59 -11.09 10.97
C GLU A 136 -9.71 -10.36 12.00
N SER A 137 -8.71 -11.04 12.57
CA SER A 137 -7.83 -10.43 13.58
C SER A 137 -7.04 -9.25 13.02
N TYR A 138 -6.42 -9.40 11.84
CA TYR A 138 -5.64 -8.32 11.22
C TYR A 138 -6.51 -7.18 10.72
N LEU A 139 -7.66 -7.53 10.10
CA LEU A 139 -8.59 -6.56 9.58
C LEU A 139 -9.22 -5.73 10.71
N GLN A 140 -9.67 -6.38 11.77
CA GLN A 140 -10.28 -5.71 12.92
C GLN A 140 -9.33 -4.66 13.52
N THR A 141 -8.08 -5.01 13.79
CA THR A 141 -7.10 -4.06 14.36
C THR A 141 -6.86 -2.87 13.43
N THR A 142 -6.78 -3.11 12.11
CA THR A 142 -6.63 -2.03 11.13
C THR A 142 -7.85 -1.11 11.10
N LEU A 143 -9.05 -1.68 11.13
CA LEU A 143 -10.30 -0.91 11.10
C LEU A 143 -10.52 -0.13 12.41
N GLU A 144 -10.14 -0.66 13.57
CA GLU A 144 -10.16 0.05 14.85
C GLU A 144 -9.22 1.27 14.83
N ALA A 145 -8.04 1.14 14.22
CA ALA A 145 -7.14 2.27 14.01
C ALA A 145 -7.74 3.32 13.05
N MET A 146 -8.42 2.88 11.96
CA MET A 146 -9.15 3.77 11.06
C MET A 146 -10.34 4.46 11.76
N ASP A 147 -11.06 3.76 12.63
CA ASP A 147 -12.13 4.35 13.44
C ASP A 147 -11.59 5.47 14.34
N SER A 148 -10.45 5.24 15.00
CA SER A 148 -9.82 6.22 15.86
C SER A 148 -9.40 7.49 15.10
N LEU A 149 -8.85 7.34 13.89
CA LEU A 149 -8.51 8.44 13.01
C LEU A 149 -9.75 9.20 12.53
N ARG A 150 -10.79 8.48 12.13
CA ARG A 150 -12.08 9.08 11.72
C ARG A 150 -12.69 9.91 12.85
N ASP A 151 -12.79 9.34 14.04
CA ASP A 151 -13.41 9.98 15.20
C ASP A 151 -12.65 11.24 15.64
N ALA A 152 -11.33 11.27 15.43
CA ALA A 152 -10.48 12.44 15.62
C ALA A 152 -10.47 13.40 14.41
N ARG A 153 -11.17 13.11 13.31
CA ARG A 153 -11.14 13.85 12.03
C ARG A 153 -9.70 14.03 11.51
N ILE A 154 -8.89 12.97 11.55
CA ILE A 154 -7.53 12.94 11.01
C ILE A 154 -7.57 12.15 9.70
N PRO A 155 -7.51 12.76 8.52
CA PRO A 155 -7.52 12.03 7.28
C PRO A 155 -6.26 11.16 7.15
N VAL A 156 -6.47 9.92 6.70
CA VAL A 156 -5.40 9.01 6.33
C VAL A 156 -5.40 8.81 4.81
N ALA A 157 -4.22 8.81 4.23
CA ALA A 157 -4.04 8.57 2.80
C ALA A 157 -2.88 7.62 2.54
N GLY A 158 -3.10 6.63 1.69
CA GLY A 158 -2.07 5.78 1.12
C GLY A 158 -1.54 6.37 -0.18
N TYR A 159 -0.22 6.37 -0.39
CA TYR A 159 0.40 6.82 -1.63
C TYR A 159 1.08 5.67 -2.33
N ILE A 160 0.73 5.45 -3.59
CA ILE A 160 1.31 4.43 -4.45
C ILE A 160 2.01 5.13 -5.61
N SER A 161 3.35 5.09 -5.59
CA SER A 161 4.20 5.59 -6.67
C SER A 161 4.10 4.68 -7.88
N GLN A 162 4.08 5.25 -9.08
CA GLN A 162 4.06 4.53 -10.36
C GLN A 162 3.06 3.36 -10.39
N PRO A 163 1.76 3.60 -10.12
CA PRO A 163 0.78 2.54 -9.99
C PRO A 163 0.61 1.75 -11.27
N GLY A 164 0.71 0.41 -11.18
CA GLY A 164 0.45 -0.50 -12.28
C GLY A 164 -1.01 -0.92 -12.41
N SER A 165 -1.93 -0.32 -11.65
CA SER A 165 -3.35 -0.67 -11.64
C SER A 165 -4.03 -0.40 -12.98
N GLN A 166 -5.07 -1.19 -13.26
CA GLN A 166 -5.88 -1.14 -14.46
C GLN A 166 -7.39 -1.06 -14.15
N GLU A 167 -7.77 -0.59 -12.96
CA GLU A 167 -9.18 -0.52 -12.55
C GLU A 167 -9.98 0.39 -13.48
N LEU A 168 -9.41 1.56 -13.80
CA LEU A 168 -10.03 2.52 -14.72
C LEU A 168 -10.00 2.02 -16.17
N ILE A 169 -8.88 1.48 -16.63
CA ILE A 169 -8.74 0.87 -17.95
C ILE A 169 -9.75 -0.27 -18.11
N ASN A 170 -9.90 -1.14 -17.12
CA ASN A 170 -10.86 -2.24 -17.17
C ASN A 170 -12.32 -1.74 -17.21
N ALA A 171 -12.63 -0.70 -16.44
CA ALA A 171 -13.95 -0.06 -16.51
C ALA A 171 -14.24 0.52 -17.89
N LEU A 172 -13.23 1.15 -18.53
CA LEU A 172 -13.35 1.65 -19.91
C LEU A 172 -13.51 0.52 -20.94
N LYS A 173 -12.76 -0.56 -20.79
CA LYS A 173 -12.92 -1.75 -21.67
C LYS A 173 -14.33 -2.31 -21.58
N LEU A 174 -14.91 -2.38 -20.39
CA LEU A 174 -16.30 -2.82 -20.22
C LEU A 174 -17.28 -1.86 -20.87
N GLY A 175 -17.08 -0.54 -20.75
CA GLY A 175 -17.91 0.47 -21.38
C GLY A 175 -17.82 0.49 -22.93
N LEU A 176 -16.71 0.05 -23.49
CA LEU A 176 -16.49 -0.07 -24.94
C LEU A 176 -16.90 -1.43 -25.49
N CYS A 177 -17.18 -2.40 -24.63
CA CYS A 177 -17.53 -3.75 -25.04
C CYS A 177 -18.88 -3.75 -25.80
N PRO A 178 -18.96 -4.29 -27.01
CA PRO A 178 -20.19 -4.33 -27.76
C PRO A 178 -21.14 -5.46 -27.30
N LEU A 179 -20.68 -6.36 -26.42
CA LEU A 179 -21.48 -7.44 -25.87
C LEU A 179 -22.44 -6.91 -24.82
N GLU A 180 -23.66 -7.43 -24.79
CA GLU A 180 -24.68 -7.09 -23.82
C GLU A 180 -24.22 -7.46 -22.38
N VAL A 181 -23.44 -8.54 -22.25
CA VAL A 181 -22.73 -8.94 -21.04
C VAL A 181 -21.25 -9.12 -21.38
N ALA A 182 -20.40 -8.24 -20.84
CA ALA A 182 -18.96 -8.34 -21.06
C ALA A 182 -18.38 -9.53 -20.27
N ASP A 183 -17.81 -10.50 -20.99
CA ASP A 183 -17.08 -11.63 -20.44
C ASP A 183 -15.73 -11.70 -21.17
N CYS A 184 -14.70 -11.08 -20.56
CA CYS A 184 -13.38 -11.02 -21.18
C CYS A 184 -12.67 -12.37 -21.22
N ASP A 185 -12.98 -13.28 -20.28
CA ASP A 185 -12.39 -14.63 -20.24
C ASP A 185 -12.96 -15.53 -21.36
N ARG A 186 -14.16 -15.20 -21.84
CA ARG A 186 -14.84 -15.90 -22.93
C ARG A 186 -15.11 -14.99 -24.13
N CYS A 187 -14.29 -13.96 -24.27
CA CYS A 187 -14.45 -12.99 -25.35
C CYS A 187 -14.35 -13.69 -26.73
N PRO A 188 -15.40 -13.65 -27.58
CA PRO A 188 -15.41 -14.36 -28.84
C PRO A 188 -14.38 -13.80 -29.84
N TRP A 189 -13.88 -12.60 -29.62
CA TRP A 189 -12.84 -11.98 -30.44
C TRP A 189 -11.42 -12.37 -30.06
N GLN A 190 -11.22 -13.06 -28.92
CA GLN A 190 -9.91 -13.62 -28.57
C GLN A 190 -9.72 -14.94 -29.31
N ALA A 191 -8.60 -15.09 -30.03
CA ALA A 191 -8.32 -16.28 -30.87
C ALA A 191 -8.40 -17.59 -30.09
N GLU A 192 -8.07 -17.56 -28.78
CA GLU A 192 -8.10 -18.71 -27.88
C GLU A 192 -9.53 -19.19 -27.58
N ASN A 193 -10.52 -18.31 -27.68
CA ASN A 193 -11.93 -18.60 -27.37
C ASN A 193 -12.75 -18.97 -28.63
N GLN A 194 -12.19 -18.83 -29.82
CA GLN A 194 -12.89 -19.12 -31.08
C GLN A 194 -13.19 -20.60 -31.30
N LEU A 195 -12.58 -21.50 -30.57
CA LEU A 195 -12.77 -22.96 -30.66
C LEU A 195 -14.22 -23.44 -30.36
N GLY A 196 -15.08 -22.57 -29.80
CA GLY A 196 -16.47 -22.88 -29.50
C GLY A 196 -17.50 -22.30 -30.48
N PHE A 197 -17.08 -21.53 -31.49
CA PHE A 197 -17.97 -20.88 -32.47
C PHE A 197 -17.99 -21.65 -33.79
N ASN A 198 -19.12 -21.61 -34.46
CA ASN A 198 -19.23 -22.18 -35.81
C ASN A 198 -18.62 -21.22 -36.85
N GLU A 199 -18.38 -21.74 -38.08
CA GLU A 199 -17.71 -20.98 -39.14
C GLU A 199 -18.46 -19.70 -39.55
N ASP A 200 -19.80 -19.70 -39.44
CA ASP A 200 -20.63 -18.53 -39.79
C ASP A 200 -20.53 -17.44 -38.69
N GLU A 201 -20.48 -17.85 -37.41
CA GLU A 201 -20.28 -16.95 -36.27
C GLU A 201 -18.87 -16.37 -36.26
N ILE A 202 -17.86 -17.18 -36.59
CA ILE A 202 -16.47 -16.71 -36.74
C ILE A 202 -16.40 -15.76 -37.95
N GLY A 203 -17.07 -16.05 -39.04
CA GLY A 203 -17.13 -15.21 -40.22
C GLY A 203 -17.76 -13.84 -39.92
N ALA A 204 -18.87 -13.80 -39.20
CA ALA A 204 -19.51 -12.55 -38.78
C ALA A 204 -18.63 -11.71 -37.85
N ILE A 205 -17.94 -12.36 -36.91
CA ILE A 205 -16.97 -11.73 -36.03
C ILE A 205 -15.77 -11.18 -36.80
N GLN A 206 -15.25 -11.94 -37.75
CA GLN A 206 -14.15 -11.53 -38.63
C GLN A 206 -14.53 -10.39 -39.55
N ASP A 207 -15.74 -10.38 -40.11
CA ASP A 207 -16.22 -9.28 -40.96
C ASP A 207 -16.32 -7.95 -40.21
N ASP A 208 -16.71 -7.96 -38.92
CA ASP A 208 -16.70 -6.79 -38.07
C ASP A 208 -15.27 -6.31 -37.73
N LEU A 209 -14.34 -7.24 -37.50
CA LEU A 209 -12.92 -6.95 -37.29
C LEU A 209 -12.24 -6.41 -38.55
N TRP A 210 -12.57 -6.96 -39.73
CA TRP A 210 -11.95 -6.61 -41.03
C TRP A 210 -12.42 -5.27 -41.58
N ARG A 211 -13.52 -4.71 -41.14
CA ARG A 211 -13.93 -3.34 -41.48
C ARG A 211 -12.99 -2.25 -40.94
N GLY A 212 -11.83 -2.62 -40.49
CA GLY A 212 -10.70 -1.71 -40.17
C GLY A 212 -10.71 -1.11 -38.77
N HIS A 213 -11.52 -1.61 -37.88
CA HIS A 213 -11.69 -1.03 -36.54
C HIS A 213 -11.32 -1.95 -35.39
N GLY A 214 -10.60 -3.04 -35.55
CA GLY A 214 -10.17 -3.87 -34.40
C GLY A 214 -11.22 -4.00 -33.29
N LEU A 215 -10.92 -4.73 -32.24
CA LEU A 215 -11.77 -4.73 -31.03
C LEU A 215 -11.87 -3.30 -30.44
N PRO A 216 -13.07 -2.79 -30.12
CA PRO A 216 -13.24 -1.46 -29.54
C PRO A 216 -12.38 -1.25 -28.27
N CYS A 217 -12.06 -2.32 -27.54
CA CYS A 217 -11.20 -2.29 -26.36
C CYS A 217 -9.69 -2.49 -26.67
N SER A 218 -9.31 -2.89 -27.90
CA SER A 218 -7.91 -3.17 -28.25
C SER A 218 -6.97 -1.96 -28.10
N PRO A 219 -7.39 -0.70 -28.32
CA PRO A 219 -6.52 0.46 -28.06
C PRO A 219 -6.11 0.63 -26.59
N LEU A 220 -6.82 -0.05 -25.68
CA LEU A 220 -6.54 -0.03 -24.25
C LEU A 220 -5.66 -1.20 -23.76
N GLU A 221 -5.26 -2.09 -24.69
CA GLU A 221 -4.37 -3.21 -24.34
C GLU A 221 -2.97 -2.72 -23.98
N GLY A 222 -2.41 -3.31 -22.90
CA GLY A 222 -1.08 -2.95 -22.42
C GLY A 222 -0.98 -1.61 -21.69
N LEU A 223 -2.06 -0.82 -21.63
CA LEU A 223 -2.10 0.41 -20.86
C LEU A 223 -2.41 0.13 -19.39
N ASN A 224 -1.89 0.99 -18.52
CA ASN A 224 -2.34 1.12 -17.13
C ASN A 224 -3.01 2.47 -16.91
N ASP A 225 -3.66 2.62 -15.77
CA ASP A 225 -4.41 3.82 -15.44
C ASP A 225 -3.53 5.08 -15.42
N ALA A 226 -2.28 4.96 -14.91
CA ALA A 226 -1.35 6.08 -14.83
C ALA A 226 -0.99 6.65 -16.20
N VAL A 227 -0.76 5.78 -17.19
CA VAL A 227 -0.50 6.22 -18.58
C VAL A 227 -1.69 6.97 -19.15
N LEU A 228 -2.91 6.44 -18.97
CA LEU A 228 -4.11 7.12 -19.45
C LEU A 228 -4.27 8.50 -18.79
N VAL A 229 -4.12 8.56 -17.48
CA VAL A 229 -4.34 9.77 -16.68
C VAL A 229 -3.28 10.84 -16.95
N SER A 230 -2.04 10.47 -17.26
CA SER A 230 -0.96 11.41 -17.60
C SER A 230 -1.26 12.26 -18.86
N HIS A 231 -2.19 11.84 -19.69
CA HIS A 231 -2.63 12.62 -20.86
C HIS A 231 -3.76 13.60 -20.54
N VAL A 232 -4.32 13.55 -19.34
CA VAL A 232 -5.51 14.32 -18.94
C VAL A 232 -5.18 15.33 -17.83
N LEU A 233 -4.28 14.99 -16.91
CA LEU A 233 -3.91 15.85 -15.80
C LEU A 233 -2.72 16.75 -16.13
N SER A 234 -2.70 17.90 -15.47
CA SER A 234 -1.54 18.78 -15.33
C SER A 234 -0.95 18.65 -13.93
N PRO A 235 0.33 19.04 -13.72
CA PRO A 235 0.97 18.99 -12.41
C PRO A 235 0.16 19.67 -11.31
N GLY A 236 -0.06 18.98 -10.22
CA GLY A 236 -0.88 19.38 -9.07
C GLY A 236 -2.37 19.02 -9.19
N GLN A 237 -2.83 18.63 -10.37
CA GLN A 237 -4.23 18.21 -10.56
C GLN A 237 -4.43 16.73 -10.17
N ARG A 238 -5.63 16.44 -9.65
CA ARG A 238 -6.10 15.08 -9.43
C ARG A 238 -7.30 14.73 -10.32
N THR A 239 -7.52 13.45 -10.52
CA THR A 239 -8.77 12.94 -11.12
C THR A 239 -9.97 13.12 -10.17
N PRO A 240 -11.20 12.95 -10.66
CA PRO A 240 -12.33 12.60 -9.81
C PRO A 240 -12.03 11.38 -8.92
N LEU A 241 -12.89 11.17 -7.92
CA LEU A 241 -12.79 10.01 -7.02
C LEU A 241 -13.38 8.76 -7.68
N TYR A 242 -12.70 7.66 -7.48
CA TYR A 242 -13.15 6.33 -7.87
C TYR A 242 -13.25 5.43 -6.63
N LEU A 243 -14.29 4.59 -6.57
CA LEU A 243 -14.39 3.55 -5.56
C LEU A 243 -13.63 2.31 -6.06
N SER A 244 -12.70 1.79 -5.27
CA SER A 244 -12.03 0.53 -5.61
C SER A 244 -13.00 -0.65 -5.57
N THR A 245 -12.83 -1.58 -6.53
CA THR A 245 -13.70 -2.75 -6.71
C THR A 245 -13.14 -4.02 -6.05
N SER A 246 -12.11 -3.89 -5.23
CA SER A 246 -11.53 -5.02 -4.52
C SER A 246 -12.54 -5.74 -3.63
N LYS A 247 -12.58 -7.08 -3.73
CA LYS A 247 -13.55 -7.90 -2.98
C LYS A 247 -13.39 -7.80 -1.47
N ILE A 248 -12.16 -7.64 -0.97
CA ILE A 248 -11.91 -7.52 0.47
C ILE A 248 -12.57 -6.28 1.08
N LEU A 249 -12.85 -5.25 0.29
CA LEU A 249 -13.52 -4.03 0.76
C LEU A 249 -14.97 -4.27 1.23
N ASN A 250 -15.58 -5.41 0.90
CA ASN A 250 -16.86 -5.81 1.47
C ASN A 250 -16.78 -6.05 2.98
N GLU A 251 -15.57 -6.26 3.52
CA GLU A 251 -15.30 -6.49 4.94
C GLU A 251 -14.83 -5.22 5.67
N TYR A 252 -14.63 -4.11 4.95
CA TYR A 252 -14.16 -2.82 5.51
C TYR A 252 -15.27 -1.97 6.15
N GLY A 253 -16.53 -2.41 6.07
CA GLY A 253 -17.67 -1.66 6.64
C GLY A 253 -17.74 -0.23 6.11
N SER A 254 -17.60 0.76 6.99
CA SER A 254 -17.63 2.18 6.66
C SER A 254 -16.29 2.74 6.16
N HIS A 255 -15.26 1.89 6.02
CA HIS A 255 -13.92 2.28 5.58
C HIS A 255 -13.61 1.82 4.16
N ARG A 256 -14.62 1.70 3.27
CA ARG A 256 -14.37 1.38 1.87
C ARG A 256 -13.36 2.36 1.29
N ILE A 257 -12.44 1.86 0.46
CA ILE A 257 -11.35 2.67 -0.07
C ILE A 257 -11.76 3.27 -1.41
N TYR A 258 -11.71 4.60 -1.46
CA TYR A 258 -11.73 5.42 -2.65
C TYR A 258 -10.31 5.77 -3.05
N TYR A 259 -10.12 6.09 -4.33
CA TYR A 259 -8.83 6.54 -4.82
C TYR A 259 -8.98 7.62 -5.89
N PHE A 260 -7.93 8.35 -6.09
CA PHE A 260 -7.74 9.25 -7.21
C PHE A 260 -6.29 9.16 -7.70
N TYR A 261 -6.06 9.56 -8.94
CA TYR A 261 -4.73 9.76 -9.47
C TYR A 261 -4.33 11.22 -9.33
N LEU A 262 -3.09 11.46 -8.97
CA LEU A 262 -2.50 12.78 -8.75
C LEU A 262 -1.26 12.93 -9.62
N ASP A 263 -1.21 13.99 -10.43
CA ASP A 263 0.02 14.38 -11.12
C ASP A 263 0.90 15.17 -10.15
N VAL A 264 1.99 14.59 -9.70
CA VAL A 264 2.97 15.25 -8.83
C VAL A 264 4.12 15.90 -9.61
N GLY A 265 3.98 16.00 -10.93
CA GLY A 265 4.97 16.59 -11.85
C GLY A 265 6.05 15.61 -12.29
N ALA A 266 6.58 14.79 -11.42
CA ALA A 266 7.56 13.75 -11.74
C ALA A 266 6.93 12.43 -12.18
N GLU A 267 5.74 12.14 -11.65
CA GLU A 267 4.99 10.91 -11.92
C GLU A 267 3.49 11.11 -11.69
N ILE A 268 2.71 10.12 -12.10
CA ILE A 268 1.33 9.96 -11.65
C ILE A 268 1.34 9.03 -10.44
N GLY A 269 0.94 9.55 -9.27
CA GLY A 269 0.71 8.75 -8.08
C GLY A 269 -0.76 8.33 -7.95
N ARG A 270 -1.03 7.20 -7.31
CA ARG A 270 -2.36 6.82 -6.86
C ARG A 270 -2.47 7.11 -5.36
N VAL A 271 -3.48 7.89 -5.00
CA VAL A 271 -3.79 8.22 -3.62
C VAL A 271 -5.04 7.48 -3.20
N GLU A 272 -4.96 6.67 -2.16
CA GLU A 272 -6.06 5.91 -1.58
C GLU A 272 -6.52 6.55 -0.27
N ILE A 273 -7.83 6.69 -0.11
CA ILE A 273 -8.46 7.31 1.06
C ILE A 273 -9.70 6.51 1.48
N PRO A 274 -10.03 6.42 2.77
CA PRO A 274 -11.28 5.81 3.20
C PRO A 274 -12.49 6.68 2.86
N GLU A 275 -13.67 6.05 2.77
CA GLU A 275 -14.95 6.68 2.38
C GLU A 275 -15.28 7.94 3.17
N TRP A 276 -15.00 7.96 4.46
CA TRP A 276 -15.27 9.13 5.31
C TRP A 276 -14.35 10.33 5.02
N VAL A 277 -13.16 10.12 4.43
CA VAL A 277 -12.32 11.18 3.86
C VAL A 277 -12.86 11.59 2.48
N ALA A 278 -13.23 10.61 1.66
CA ALA A 278 -13.72 10.85 0.29
C ALA A 278 -15.04 11.64 0.25
N THR A 279 -15.88 11.48 1.28
CA THR A 279 -17.20 12.13 1.38
C THR A 279 -17.20 13.44 2.17
N ASP A 280 -16.09 13.81 2.80
CA ASP A 280 -15.89 15.08 3.49
C ASP A 280 -15.01 16.00 2.61
N PRO A 281 -15.58 17.07 2.00
CA PRO A 281 -14.82 17.92 1.10
C PRO A 281 -13.60 18.59 1.75
N GLU A 282 -13.70 18.98 3.03
CA GLU A 282 -12.59 19.62 3.76
C GLU A 282 -11.42 18.65 3.94
N LEU A 283 -11.69 17.39 4.30
CA LEU A 283 -10.67 16.36 4.47
C LEU A 283 -10.05 15.96 3.14
N LEU A 284 -10.86 15.85 2.08
CA LEU A 284 -10.38 15.52 0.74
C LEU A 284 -9.47 16.62 0.18
N GLU A 285 -9.86 17.89 0.30
CA GLU A 285 -9.03 19.02 -0.11
C GLU A 285 -7.75 19.09 0.70
N LEU A 286 -7.80 18.82 2.00
CA LEU A 286 -6.64 18.77 2.88
C LEU A 286 -5.64 17.69 2.43
N VAL A 287 -6.12 16.48 2.14
CA VAL A 287 -5.28 15.39 1.61
C VAL A 287 -4.65 15.80 0.28
N HIS A 288 -5.44 16.32 -0.67
CA HIS A 288 -4.93 16.72 -1.98
C HIS A 288 -3.84 17.79 -1.85
N ALA A 289 -4.10 18.86 -1.09
CA ALA A 289 -3.13 19.94 -0.87
C ALA A 289 -1.85 19.44 -0.23
N CYS A 290 -1.97 18.58 0.79
CA CYS A 290 -0.81 18.03 1.50
C CYS A 290 0.01 17.07 0.65
N MET A 291 -0.64 16.21 -0.14
CA MET A 291 0.09 15.31 -1.04
C MET A 291 0.90 16.08 -2.07
N CYS A 292 0.35 17.13 -2.68
CA CYS A 292 1.09 18.01 -3.57
C CYS A 292 2.27 18.69 -2.86
N ASP A 293 2.04 19.28 -1.67
CA ASP A 293 3.08 19.97 -0.90
C ASP A 293 4.21 19.03 -0.49
N GLN A 294 3.87 17.80 -0.11
CA GLN A 294 4.84 16.77 0.27
C GLN A 294 5.66 16.29 -0.94
N ALA A 295 5.01 16.10 -2.08
CA ALA A 295 5.68 15.70 -3.32
C ALA A 295 6.60 16.81 -3.85
N ASP A 296 6.17 18.10 -3.81
CA ASP A 296 7.02 19.24 -4.18
C ASP A 296 8.28 19.28 -3.33
N LYS A 297 8.18 19.11 -2.01
CA LYS A 297 9.32 19.10 -1.08
C LYS A 297 10.23 17.89 -1.27
N GLY A 298 9.68 16.77 -1.67
CA GLY A 298 10.40 15.52 -1.91
C GLY A 298 10.80 15.30 -3.37
N GLN A 299 10.71 16.34 -4.23
CA GLN A 299 11.11 16.29 -5.64
C GLN A 299 10.37 15.22 -6.46
N GLY A 300 9.08 15.04 -6.21
CA GLY A 300 8.19 14.13 -6.92
C GLY A 300 7.72 12.92 -6.11
N TYR A 301 8.19 12.76 -4.87
CA TYR A 301 7.71 11.75 -3.94
C TYR A 301 7.46 12.39 -2.57
N PRO A 302 6.41 12.01 -1.80
CA PRO A 302 6.11 12.64 -0.52
C PRO A 302 7.28 12.54 0.47
N VAL A 303 7.83 13.72 0.87
CA VAL A 303 9.06 13.78 1.69
C VAL A 303 8.90 13.06 3.04
N ALA A 304 7.71 13.13 3.67
CA ALA A 304 7.47 12.44 4.95
C ALA A 304 7.58 10.91 4.80
N LEU A 305 7.11 10.34 3.68
CA LEU A 305 7.25 8.92 3.40
C LEU A 305 8.72 8.53 3.14
N ALA A 306 9.44 9.33 2.35
CA ALA A 306 10.87 9.11 2.11
C ALA A 306 11.69 9.11 3.41
N GLU A 307 11.44 10.07 4.28
CA GLU A 307 12.11 10.19 5.57
C GLU A 307 11.73 9.06 6.54
N ALA A 308 10.45 8.62 6.55
CA ALA A 308 10.02 7.46 7.33
C ALA A 308 10.76 6.20 6.87
N HIS A 309 10.87 6.01 5.55
CA HIS A 309 11.63 4.91 4.96
C HIS A 309 13.10 4.91 5.42
N GLU A 310 13.79 6.04 5.35
CA GLU A 310 15.19 6.15 5.79
C GLU A 310 15.35 5.83 7.30
N ARG A 311 14.34 6.10 8.13
CA ARG A 311 14.34 5.74 9.56
C ARG A 311 14.01 4.27 9.81
N ALA A 312 13.20 3.67 8.94
CA ALA A 312 12.83 2.27 9.04
C ALA A 312 13.94 1.33 8.58
N VAL A 313 14.66 1.68 7.53
CA VAL A 313 15.60 0.79 6.82
C VAL A 313 16.59 0.10 7.75
N VAL A 314 16.59 -1.23 7.70
CA VAL A 314 17.62 -2.10 8.30
C VAL A 314 18.55 -2.58 7.18
N ARG A 315 19.76 -2.05 7.16
CA ARG A 315 20.77 -2.37 6.14
C ARG A 315 21.44 -3.73 6.40
N GLY A 316 22.10 -4.26 5.39
CA GLY A 316 22.81 -5.55 5.53
C GLY A 316 23.84 -5.55 6.67
N ALA A 317 24.57 -4.45 6.87
CA ALA A 317 25.51 -4.27 7.98
C ALA A 317 24.83 -4.32 9.37
N ASP A 318 23.62 -3.77 9.49
CA ASP A 318 22.84 -3.78 10.72
C ASP A 318 22.38 -5.20 11.03
N ARG A 319 21.93 -5.94 10.02
CA ARG A 319 21.58 -7.36 10.14
C ARG A 319 22.78 -8.19 10.61
N ASP A 320 23.96 -7.99 10.04
CA ASP A 320 25.17 -8.71 10.46
C ASP A 320 25.58 -8.38 11.88
N THR A 321 25.42 -7.11 12.27
CA THR A 321 25.65 -6.62 13.63
C THR A 321 24.67 -7.23 14.61
N PHE A 322 23.38 -7.28 14.27
CA PHE A 322 22.32 -7.89 15.06
C PHE A 322 22.63 -9.36 15.37
N TYR A 323 22.96 -10.17 14.34
CA TYR A 323 23.29 -11.58 14.55
C TYR A 323 24.61 -11.79 15.29
N ARG A 324 25.56 -10.86 15.16
CA ARG A 324 26.79 -10.88 15.98
C ARG A 324 26.48 -10.66 17.45
N PHE A 325 25.67 -9.65 17.79
CA PHE A 325 25.25 -9.41 19.17
C PHE A 325 24.49 -10.60 19.77
N LEU A 326 23.62 -11.23 19.00
CA LEU A 326 22.94 -12.44 19.45
C LEU A 326 23.95 -13.54 19.78
N ARG A 327 24.89 -13.86 18.89
CA ARG A 327 25.91 -14.87 19.13
C ARG A 327 26.75 -14.57 20.38
N ASP A 328 27.21 -13.33 20.50
CA ASP A 328 28.02 -12.91 21.65
C ASP A 328 27.24 -13.04 22.97
N THR A 329 25.95 -12.74 22.94
CA THR A 329 25.07 -12.89 24.10
C THR A 329 24.86 -14.35 24.48
N PHE A 330 24.68 -15.25 23.50
CA PHE A 330 24.55 -16.68 23.75
C PHE A 330 25.85 -17.27 24.33
N VAL A 331 27.00 -16.89 23.76
CA VAL A 331 28.30 -17.32 24.26
C VAL A 331 28.54 -16.87 25.70
N LYS A 332 28.26 -15.59 26.01
CA LYS A 332 28.39 -15.05 27.36
C LYS A 332 27.51 -15.75 28.39
N ASN A 333 26.37 -16.25 27.98
CA ASN A 333 25.42 -16.94 28.85
C ASN A 333 25.54 -18.47 28.81
N ASN A 334 26.59 -19.01 28.20
CA ASN A 334 26.84 -20.46 28.03
C ASN A 334 25.66 -21.22 27.37
N ILE A 335 24.91 -20.55 26.49
CA ILE A 335 23.83 -21.16 25.74
C ILE A 335 24.43 -21.87 24.52
N GLN A 336 24.21 -23.19 24.42
CA GLN A 336 24.69 -23.97 23.26
C GLN A 336 23.98 -23.50 21.98
N THR A 337 24.79 -23.11 20.98
CA THR A 337 24.28 -22.66 19.68
C THR A 337 24.58 -23.69 18.62
N SER A 338 23.57 -24.13 17.88
CA SER A 338 23.77 -24.97 16.69
C SER A 338 23.83 -24.09 15.44
N ILE A 339 25.01 -23.55 15.14
CA ILE A 339 25.22 -22.86 13.85
C ILE A 339 25.36 -23.92 12.77
N SER A 340 24.59 -23.83 11.68
CA SER A 340 24.72 -24.79 10.60
C SER A 340 26.11 -24.68 9.94
N THR A 341 26.74 -25.80 9.69
CA THR A 341 28.07 -25.92 9.03
C THR A 341 28.09 -25.18 7.67
N LYS A 342 26.95 -25.05 7.01
CA LYS A 342 26.76 -24.33 5.73
C LYS A 342 26.87 -22.81 5.90
N SER A 343 26.33 -22.26 6.98
CA SER A 343 26.43 -20.83 7.31
C SER A 343 27.87 -20.47 7.69
N PHE A 344 28.54 -21.33 8.44
CA PHE A 344 29.93 -21.14 8.81
C PHE A 344 30.85 -21.11 7.57
N LYS A 345 30.68 -22.05 6.64
CA LYS A 345 31.51 -22.12 5.41
C LYS A 345 31.31 -20.92 4.49
N LYS A 346 30.08 -20.39 4.33
CA LYS A 346 29.82 -19.22 3.49
C LYS A 346 30.47 -17.93 3.99
N ARG A 347 30.67 -17.79 5.30
CA ARG A 347 31.25 -16.57 5.91
C ARG A 347 32.79 -16.59 5.99
N TYR A 348 33.40 -17.78 6.06
CA TYR A 348 34.85 -17.91 6.27
C TYR A 348 35.65 -18.39 5.05
N VAL A 349 34.99 -18.86 4.01
CA VAL A 349 35.61 -19.36 2.78
C VAL A 349 35.22 -18.47 1.61
N GLY A 350 35.23 -17.18 1.75
CA GLY A 350 34.88 -16.16 0.75
C GLY A 350 34.86 -16.72 -0.69
N ILE A 351 33.69 -17.13 -1.17
CA ILE A 351 33.40 -17.39 -2.56
C ILE A 351 32.27 -16.46 -2.97
#